data_e1cb530e3ddcf0ae3146310b5bf74b96
#
_entry.id   e1cb530e3ddcf0ae3146310b5bf74b96
#
_cell.length_a   1.000
_cell.length_b   1.000
_cell.length_c   1.000
_cell.angle_alpha   90.00
_cell.angle_beta   90.00
_cell.angle_gamma   90.00
#
_symmetry.space_group_name_H-M   'P 1'
#
loop_
_entity.id
_entity.type
_entity.pdbx_description
1 polymer ?
#
loop_
_entity_poly.entity_id
_entity_poly.type
_entity_poly.pdbx_seq_one_letter_code
_entity_poly.pdbx_strand_id
1 'polypeptide(L)'
;MVYIANEMTPFSPKDVTVYSNCEEVRLTFCKNGKQHIYHKPIDKAGMPSPVITFSDVFDFMYDKQLSRGRKQADSYLLAEGLIAGKVVATHKVMPARRPSKILLWADDEKVSMKANGSDIMTVIAAIADDNGNIKRLNNYEITFEIEGPGQLIADSKTFTNPAPVRWGTAPVLVRSSTVPGEIKVRASVIWQGKHTPVSAELIIPTYQAEHILLADKKELEQLNSVSGQKAMSTDFKGQNGNNLKRQQKVSRSKLKEVEKQQSDFE
;
A
#
# COMPACT_ATOMS: atom_id res chain seq x y z
N MET A 1 12.20 -15.82 -13.74
CA MET A 1 12.14 -14.68 -12.81
C MET A 1 13.55 -14.31 -12.37
N VAL A 2 13.84 -13.02 -12.22
CA VAL A 2 15.03 -12.50 -11.53
C VAL A 2 14.62 -11.29 -10.70
N TYR A 3 15.11 -11.16 -9.47
CA TYR A 3 14.75 -10.07 -8.57
C TYR A 3 15.92 -9.67 -7.67
N ILE A 4 16.30 -8.40 -7.69
CA ILE A 4 17.30 -7.82 -6.78
C ILE A 4 16.59 -7.46 -5.47
N ALA A 5 17.01 -8.04 -4.36
CA ALA A 5 16.45 -7.77 -3.04
C ALA A 5 16.97 -6.46 -2.41
N ASN A 6 18.06 -5.94 -2.92
CA ASN A 6 18.69 -4.73 -2.41
C ASN A 6 18.05 -3.47 -2.99
N GLU A 7 17.83 -2.50 -2.14
CA GLU A 7 17.60 -1.10 -2.54
C GLU A 7 18.96 -0.37 -2.69
N MET A 8 18.98 0.73 -3.41
CA MET A 8 20.17 1.61 -3.49
C MET A 8 19.99 2.80 -2.55
N THR A 9 20.23 2.60 -1.26
CA THR A 9 20.08 3.59 -0.18
C THR A 9 21.33 3.65 0.70
N PRO A 10 21.50 4.68 1.54
CA PRO A 10 22.61 4.75 2.50
C PRO A 10 22.68 3.58 3.52
N PHE A 11 21.60 2.83 3.67
CA PHE A 11 21.53 1.67 4.59
C PHE A 11 21.66 0.34 3.87
N SER A 12 21.86 0.37 2.55
CA SER A 12 22.01 -0.87 1.78
C SER A 12 23.35 -1.52 2.10
N PRO A 13 23.39 -2.85 2.27
CA PRO A 13 24.64 -3.58 2.41
C PRO A 13 25.46 -3.51 1.12
N LYS A 14 26.77 -3.74 1.22
CA LYS A 14 27.66 -3.78 0.06
C LYS A 14 27.40 -5.01 -0.81
N ASP A 15 26.95 -6.08 -0.20
CA ASP A 15 26.60 -7.32 -0.87
C ASP A 15 25.24 -7.21 -1.51
N VAL A 16 25.08 -7.69 -2.73
CA VAL A 16 23.82 -7.68 -3.47
C VAL A 16 23.26 -9.08 -3.55
N THR A 17 22.04 -9.22 -3.05
CA THR A 17 21.28 -10.47 -3.06
C THR A 17 20.29 -10.47 -4.21
N VAL A 18 20.30 -11.54 -5.01
CA VAL A 18 19.41 -11.73 -6.14
C VAL A 18 18.69 -13.06 -6.00
N TYR A 19 17.36 -13.05 -6.16
CA TYR A 19 16.53 -14.26 -6.27
C TYR A 19 16.29 -14.57 -7.74
N SER A 20 16.46 -15.81 -8.15
CA SER A 20 16.24 -16.21 -9.53
C SER A 20 15.91 -17.70 -9.66
N ASN A 21 15.09 -18.07 -10.65
CA ASN A 21 14.84 -19.44 -11.06
C ASN A 21 15.51 -19.76 -12.43
N CYS A 22 16.40 -18.90 -12.90
CA CYS A 22 17.17 -19.10 -14.12
C CYS A 22 18.34 -20.08 -13.88
N GLU A 23 19.23 -20.24 -14.84
CA GLU A 23 20.43 -21.08 -14.73
C GLU A 23 21.62 -20.30 -14.22
N GLU A 24 21.67 -19.03 -14.61
CA GLU A 24 22.75 -18.10 -14.29
C GLU A 24 22.18 -16.71 -14.07
N VAL A 25 22.89 -15.91 -13.27
CA VAL A 25 22.60 -14.47 -13.09
C VAL A 25 23.83 -13.66 -13.45
N ARG A 26 23.63 -12.68 -14.30
CA ARG A 26 24.57 -11.60 -14.58
C ARG A 26 24.11 -10.34 -13.86
N LEU A 27 24.90 -9.84 -12.92
CA LEU A 27 24.66 -8.58 -12.21
C LEU A 27 25.57 -7.51 -12.75
N THR A 28 25.01 -6.40 -13.22
CA THR A 28 25.73 -5.21 -13.63
C THR A 28 25.54 -4.10 -12.62
N PHE A 29 26.59 -3.63 -12.01
CA PHE A 29 26.61 -2.37 -11.28
C PHE A 29 27.16 -1.27 -12.19
N CYS A 30 26.33 -0.31 -12.53
CA CYS A 30 26.73 0.88 -13.26
C CYS A 30 26.92 2.04 -12.30
N LYS A 31 28.07 2.70 -12.36
CA LYS A 31 28.39 3.90 -11.61
C LYS A 31 28.92 4.98 -12.57
N ASN A 32 28.16 6.08 -12.73
CA ASN A 32 28.51 7.17 -13.61
C ASN A 32 28.91 6.71 -15.04
N GLY A 33 28.15 5.76 -15.61
CA GLY A 33 28.37 5.19 -16.93
C GLY A 33 29.44 4.10 -16.98
N LYS A 34 30.22 3.87 -15.92
CA LYS A 34 31.18 2.74 -15.84
C LYS A 34 30.46 1.51 -15.30
N GLN A 35 30.58 0.40 -16.01
CA GLN A 35 29.94 -0.87 -15.67
C GLN A 35 30.93 -1.83 -15.02
N HIS A 36 30.50 -2.45 -13.93
CA HIS A 36 31.14 -3.60 -13.30
C HIS A 36 30.20 -4.78 -13.42
N ILE A 37 30.67 -5.86 -14.04
CA ILE A 37 29.83 -7.02 -14.36
C ILE A 37 30.29 -8.20 -13.52
N TYR A 38 29.33 -8.82 -12.84
CA TYR A 38 29.48 -10.03 -12.04
C TYR A 38 28.67 -11.14 -12.69
N HIS A 39 29.16 -12.37 -12.64
CA HIS A 39 28.47 -13.51 -13.22
C HIS A 39 28.55 -14.70 -12.27
N LYS A 40 27.42 -15.33 -11.98
CA LYS A 40 27.35 -16.52 -11.14
C LYS A 40 26.34 -17.53 -11.69
N PRO A 41 26.72 -18.81 -11.78
CA PRO A 41 25.76 -19.90 -12.00
C PRO A 41 24.89 -20.09 -10.76
N ILE A 42 23.69 -20.65 -10.96
CA ILE A 42 22.75 -20.96 -9.89
C ILE A 42 22.87 -22.43 -9.54
N ASP A 43 23.15 -22.73 -8.28
CA ASP A 43 22.96 -24.06 -7.75
C ASP A 43 21.47 -24.27 -7.43
N LYS A 44 20.82 -25.16 -8.19
CA LYS A 44 19.40 -25.48 -8.03
C LYS A 44 19.13 -26.59 -7.00
N ALA A 45 20.15 -27.06 -6.29
CA ALA A 45 19.99 -28.14 -5.32
C ALA A 45 19.06 -27.70 -4.17
N GLY A 46 17.81 -28.16 -4.23
CA GLY A 46 16.87 -28.07 -3.11
C GLY A 46 16.00 -26.81 -3.01
N MET A 47 16.17 -25.81 -3.87
CA MET A 47 15.32 -24.58 -3.83
C MET A 47 14.72 -24.24 -5.21
N PRO A 48 13.39 -23.98 -5.30
CA PRO A 48 12.75 -23.57 -6.56
C PRO A 48 13.21 -22.19 -7.05
N SER A 49 13.63 -21.31 -6.13
CA SER A 49 14.18 -19.99 -6.44
C SER A 49 15.37 -19.68 -5.56
N PRO A 50 16.57 -20.18 -5.93
CA PRO A 50 17.77 -20.02 -5.12
C PRO A 50 18.20 -18.56 -5.00
N VAL A 51 18.85 -18.27 -3.86
CA VAL A 51 19.41 -16.98 -3.52
C VAL A 51 20.87 -16.93 -3.93
N ILE A 52 21.26 -15.87 -4.66
CA ILE A 52 22.64 -15.63 -5.05
C ILE A 52 23.09 -14.34 -4.41
N THR A 53 24.22 -14.36 -3.72
CA THR A 53 24.84 -13.17 -3.15
C THR A 53 26.11 -12.82 -3.92
N PHE A 54 26.20 -11.58 -4.39
CA PHE A 54 27.41 -10.98 -4.96
C PHE A 54 28.04 -10.10 -3.90
N SER A 55 29.24 -10.42 -3.48
CA SER A 55 29.93 -9.71 -2.39
C SER A 55 30.60 -8.44 -2.86
N ASP A 56 30.57 -7.41 -2.02
CA ASP A 56 31.28 -6.13 -2.17
C ASP A 56 31.02 -5.43 -3.53
N VAL A 57 29.75 -5.41 -3.95
CA VAL A 57 29.33 -4.84 -5.26
C VAL A 57 29.39 -3.32 -5.24
N PHE A 58 28.86 -2.68 -4.18
CA PHE A 58 28.86 -1.21 -4.04
C PHE A 58 28.81 -0.77 -2.58
N ASP A 59 29.32 0.44 -2.32
CA ASP A 59 29.21 1.11 -1.03
C ASP A 59 28.52 2.45 -1.21
N PHE A 60 27.21 2.51 -0.89
CA PHE A 60 26.42 3.72 -1.09
C PHE A 60 26.92 4.91 -0.28
N MET A 61 27.43 4.68 0.93
CA MET A 61 27.95 5.76 1.78
C MET A 61 29.26 6.33 1.28
N TYR A 62 30.13 5.47 0.75
CA TYR A 62 31.39 5.85 0.13
C TYR A 62 31.13 6.53 -1.22
N ASP A 63 30.21 5.99 -1.99
CA ASP A 63 29.84 6.45 -3.32
C ASP A 63 28.76 7.56 -3.27
N LYS A 64 28.95 8.57 -2.40
CA LYS A 64 28.00 9.68 -2.17
C LYS A 64 27.48 10.36 -3.44
N GLN A 65 28.15 10.18 -4.55
CA GLN A 65 27.73 10.68 -5.86
C GLN A 65 26.52 9.92 -6.42
N LEU A 66 26.20 8.72 -5.91
CA LEU A 66 25.05 7.93 -6.36
C LEU A 66 23.70 8.61 -6.10
N SER A 67 23.63 9.59 -5.20
CA SER A 67 22.38 10.28 -4.85
C SER A 67 22.33 11.79 -5.12
N ARG A 68 23.42 12.44 -5.54
CA ARG A 68 23.52 13.91 -5.50
C ARG A 68 23.68 14.65 -6.84
N GLY A 69 23.94 14.00 -7.95
CA GLY A 69 24.27 14.69 -9.21
C GLY A 69 23.10 14.90 -10.16
N ARG A 70 23.08 16.02 -10.89
CA ARG A 70 22.14 16.25 -12.01
C ARG A 70 22.39 15.31 -13.21
N LYS A 71 23.55 14.67 -13.30
CA LYS A 71 23.95 13.73 -14.37
C LYS A 71 23.85 12.25 -13.99
N GLN A 72 23.10 11.93 -12.94
CA GLN A 72 23.01 10.59 -12.34
C GLN A 72 22.10 9.61 -13.10
N ALA A 73 21.79 9.86 -14.37
CA ALA A 73 20.97 8.93 -15.14
C ALA A 73 21.53 7.49 -15.19
N ASP A 74 22.82 7.33 -14.87
CA ASP A 74 23.56 6.13 -15.24
C ASP A 74 24.09 5.30 -14.06
N SER A 75 23.54 5.50 -12.85
CA SER A 75 23.86 4.63 -11.71
C SER A 75 22.69 3.68 -11.43
N TYR A 76 22.97 2.38 -11.52
CA TYR A 76 21.95 1.34 -11.33
C TYR A 76 22.58 -0.01 -11.02
N LEU A 77 21.76 -0.88 -10.45
CA LEU A 77 21.96 -2.33 -10.45
C LEU A 77 21.01 -2.93 -11.49
N LEU A 78 21.53 -3.79 -12.34
CA LEU A 78 20.76 -4.57 -13.31
C LEU A 78 21.09 -6.05 -13.14
N ALA A 79 20.09 -6.85 -12.76
CA ALA A 79 20.22 -8.28 -12.78
C ALA A 79 19.53 -8.85 -14.02
N GLU A 80 20.24 -9.74 -14.70
CA GLU A 80 19.77 -10.46 -15.87
C GLU A 80 19.83 -11.96 -15.59
N GLY A 81 18.69 -12.62 -15.69
CA GLY A 81 18.59 -14.08 -15.56
C GLY A 81 18.77 -14.74 -16.92
N LEU A 82 19.67 -15.72 -17.00
CA LEU A 82 20.00 -16.44 -18.23
C LEU A 82 19.55 -17.89 -18.16
N ILE A 83 19.03 -18.38 -19.30
CA ILE A 83 18.75 -19.80 -19.58
C ILE A 83 19.34 -20.13 -20.94
N ALA A 84 20.17 -21.17 -21.00
CA ALA A 84 20.91 -21.55 -22.22
C ALA A 84 21.69 -20.36 -22.83
N GLY A 85 22.29 -19.53 -21.97
CA GLY A 85 23.06 -18.35 -22.37
C GLY A 85 22.24 -17.15 -22.87
N LYS A 86 20.90 -17.25 -22.91
CA LYS A 86 20.00 -16.16 -23.33
C LYS A 86 19.37 -15.47 -22.14
N VAL A 87 19.31 -14.13 -22.17
CA VAL A 87 18.60 -13.32 -21.16
C VAL A 87 17.09 -13.55 -21.30
N VAL A 88 16.44 -14.07 -20.25
CA VAL A 88 15.02 -14.38 -20.21
C VAL A 88 14.25 -13.51 -19.22
N ALA A 89 14.93 -12.87 -18.28
CA ALA A 89 14.33 -11.97 -17.31
C ALA A 89 15.32 -10.89 -16.89
N THR A 90 14.81 -9.71 -16.54
CA THR A 90 15.62 -8.59 -16.07
C THR A 90 14.94 -7.91 -14.88
N HIS A 91 15.76 -7.41 -13.95
CA HIS A 91 15.30 -6.51 -12.89
C HIS A 91 16.31 -5.41 -12.66
N LYS A 92 15.84 -4.15 -12.60
CA LYS A 92 16.68 -2.97 -12.46
C LYS A 92 16.31 -2.18 -11.23
N VAL A 93 17.29 -1.81 -10.42
CA VAL A 93 17.16 -0.94 -9.26
C VAL A 93 18.00 0.30 -9.43
N MET A 94 17.44 1.47 -9.10
CA MET A 94 18.10 2.76 -9.21
C MET A 94 17.99 3.52 -7.87
N PRO A 95 19.00 4.35 -7.52
CA PRO A 95 18.90 5.21 -6.36
C PRO A 95 17.87 6.31 -6.61
N ALA A 96 16.92 6.46 -5.68
CA ALA A 96 15.95 7.54 -5.77
C ALA A 96 16.59 8.91 -5.59
N ARG A 97 16.24 9.82 -6.49
CA ARG A 97 16.66 11.21 -6.50
C ARG A 97 15.82 12.07 -5.56
N ARG A 98 15.75 13.37 -5.85
CA ARG A 98 14.89 14.31 -5.15
C ARG A 98 13.43 13.92 -5.36
N PRO A 99 12.62 13.86 -4.29
CA PRO A 99 11.17 13.70 -4.41
C PRO A 99 10.56 14.75 -5.34
N SER A 100 9.70 14.31 -6.25
CA SER A 100 9.01 15.19 -7.20
C SER A 100 7.54 14.87 -7.37
N LYS A 101 7.14 13.63 -7.10
CA LYS A 101 5.75 13.18 -7.25
C LYS A 101 5.35 12.15 -6.21
N ILE A 102 4.06 12.01 -6.02
CA ILE A 102 3.44 10.89 -5.31
C ILE A 102 3.04 9.86 -6.37
N LEU A 103 3.31 8.59 -6.11
CA LEU A 103 2.68 7.47 -6.79
C LEU A 103 1.53 7.00 -5.92
N LEU A 104 0.39 6.65 -6.52
CA LEU A 104 -0.80 6.20 -5.82
C LEU A 104 -1.38 4.99 -6.54
N TRP A 105 -1.58 3.88 -5.84
CA TRP A 105 -2.14 2.66 -6.40
C TRP A 105 -2.94 1.88 -5.36
N ALA A 106 -3.80 1.00 -5.80
CA ALA A 106 -4.48 0.03 -4.96
C ALA A 106 -3.64 -1.25 -4.83
N ASP A 107 -3.64 -1.84 -3.63
CA ASP A 107 -2.99 -3.14 -3.36
C ASP A 107 -3.93 -4.29 -3.75
N ASP A 108 -4.43 -4.24 -4.98
CA ASP A 108 -5.26 -5.26 -5.61
C ASP A 108 -5.03 -5.24 -7.12
N GLU A 109 -5.02 -6.41 -7.75
CA GLU A 109 -4.93 -6.53 -9.22
C GLU A 109 -6.15 -5.91 -9.92
N LYS A 110 -7.33 -5.96 -9.28
CA LYS A 110 -8.57 -5.35 -9.77
C LYS A 110 -8.88 -4.10 -8.95
N VAL A 111 -8.63 -2.94 -9.52
CA VAL A 111 -8.98 -1.67 -8.91
C VAL A 111 -10.49 -1.45 -9.04
N SER A 112 -11.29 -2.23 -8.31
CA SER A 112 -12.75 -2.09 -8.25
C SER A 112 -13.31 -2.70 -6.97
N MET A 113 -14.43 -2.17 -6.46
CA MET A 113 -15.04 -2.59 -5.20
C MET A 113 -16.54 -2.89 -5.38
N LYS A 114 -17.10 -3.70 -4.50
CA LYS A 114 -18.56 -3.89 -4.39
C LYS A 114 -19.17 -2.79 -3.52
N ALA A 115 -20.25 -2.18 -3.98
CA ALA A 115 -21.00 -1.20 -3.20
C ALA A 115 -21.92 -1.91 -2.18
N ASN A 116 -21.33 -2.52 -1.15
CA ASN A 116 -22.02 -3.30 -0.12
C ASN A 116 -21.88 -2.71 1.30
N GLY A 117 -21.19 -1.57 1.43
CA GLY A 117 -20.96 -0.89 2.71
C GLY A 117 -19.89 -1.53 3.60
N SER A 118 -19.24 -2.62 3.13
CA SER A 118 -18.24 -3.36 3.92
C SER A 118 -16.98 -3.72 3.14
N ASP A 119 -16.99 -3.59 1.82
CA ASP A 119 -15.82 -3.89 0.99
C ASP A 119 -14.71 -2.86 1.24
N ILE A 120 -13.49 -3.34 1.46
CA ILE A 120 -12.34 -2.53 1.87
C ILE A 120 -11.20 -2.75 0.88
N MET A 121 -10.54 -1.66 0.50
CA MET A 121 -9.36 -1.67 -0.35
C MET A 121 -8.23 -0.89 0.31
N THR A 122 -7.03 -1.43 0.27
CA THR A 122 -5.82 -0.71 0.67
C THR A 122 -5.32 0.13 -0.49
N VAL A 123 -5.21 1.45 -0.27
CA VAL A 123 -4.59 2.38 -1.21
C VAL A 123 -3.22 2.78 -0.64
N ILE A 124 -2.19 2.68 -1.47
CA ILE A 124 -0.81 2.96 -1.07
C ILE A 124 -0.32 4.19 -1.83
N ALA A 125 0.19 5.16 -1.07
CA ALA A 125 0.89 6.30 -1.61
C ALA A 125 2.39 6.14 -1.40
N ALA A 126 3.22 6.48 -2.40
CA ALA A 126 4.67 6.47 -2.28
C ALA A 126 5.27 7.79 -2.76
N ILE A 127 6.26 8.28 -2.02
CA ILE A 127 7.06 9.43 -2.44
C ILE A 127 8.11 8.97 -3.45
N ALA A 128 8.07 9.51 -4.65
CA ALA A 128 8.96 9.12 -5.75
C ALA A 128 9.66 10.32 -6.40
N ASP A 129 10.73 10.00 -7.12
CA ASP A 129 11.41 10.94 -8.01
C ASP A 129 10.76 11.00 -9.41
N ASP A 130 11.30 11.83 -10.31
CA ASP A 130 10.79 12.00 -11.67
C ASP A 130 10.76 10.68 -12.47
N ASN A 131 11.70 9.77 -12.17
CA ASN A 131 11.80 8.46 -12.82
C ASN A 131 10.88 7.39 -12.21
N GLY A 132 10.17 7.72 -11.11
CA GLY A 132 9.31 6.79 -10.39
C GLY A 132 10.03 5.93 -9.36
N ASN A 133 11.32 6.20 -9.06
CA ASN A 133 12.01 5.49 -7.99
C ASN A 133 11.53 5.99 -6.63
N ILE A 134 11.09 5.06 -5.78
CA ILE A 134 10.56 5.38 -4.46
C ILE A 134 11.68 5.85 -3.55
N LYS A 135 11.50 7.03 -2.94
CA LYS A 135 12.40 7.59 -1.94
C LYS A 135 12.16 6.92 -0.59
N ARG A 136 12.91 5.86 -0.30
CA ARG A 136 12.74 5.04 0.90
C ARG A 136 12.96 5.82 2.19
N LEU A 137 13.95 6.70 2.20
CA LEU A 137 14.32 7.50 3.36
C LEU A 137 13.81 8.93 3.19
N ASN A 138 12.66 9.22 3.79
CA ASN A 138 12.08 10.54 3.86
C ASN A 138 11.18 10.66 5.10
N ASN A 139 10.87 11.90 5.49
CA ASN A 139 10.07 12.22 6.67
C ASN A 139 8.78 12.96 6.29
N TYR A 140 8.25 12.69 5.11
CA TYR A 140 6.99 13.28 4.68
C TYR A 140 5.81 12.67 5.45
N GLU A 141 4.74 13.46 5.55
CA GLU A 141 3.42 13.02 5.97
C GLU A 141 2.46 13.24 4.81
N ILE A 142 1.65 12.26 4.52
CA ILE A 142 0.69 12.27 3.42
C ILE A 142 -0.72 12.42 3.98
N THR A 143 -1.43 13.41 3.46
CA THR A 143 -2.88 13.56 3.68
C THR A 143 -3.62 12.88 2.54
N PHE A 144 -4.60 12.06 2.91
CA PHE A 144 -5.53 11.44 1.99
C PHE A 144 -6.88 12.15 2.06
N GLU A 145 -7.44 12.45 0.90
CA GLU A 145 -8.78 13.00 0.73
C GLU A 145 -9.59 12.03 -0.13
N ILE A 146 -10.91 12.01 0.10
CA ILE A 146 -11.81 11.12 -0.63
C ILE A 146 -13.03 11.90 -1.12
N GLU A 147 -13.44 11.61 -2.35
CA GLU A 147 -14.68 12.09 -2.96
C GLU A 147 -15.47 10.87 -3.49
N GLY A 148 -16.80 10.99 -3.52
CA GLY A 148 -17.68 9.93 -4.04
C GLY A 148 -18.20 8.98 -2.96
N PRO A 149 -18.80 7.83 -3.37
CA PRO A 149 -19.54 6.94 -2.50
C PRO A 149 -18.64 5.99 -1.70
N GLY A 150 -17.75 6.52 -0.88
CA GLY A 150 -16.84 5.77 -0.01
C GLY A 150 -16.38 6.61 1.17
N GLN A 151 -15.60 5.99 2.05
CA GLN A 151 -14.99 6.67 3.18
C GLN A 151 -13.58 6.17 3.47
N LEU A 152 -12.74 7.04 4.00
CA LEU A 152 -11.44 6.65 4.56
C LEU A 152 -11.65 6.04 5.95
N ILE A 153 -11.02 4.89 6.20
CA ILE A 153 -10.88 4.34 7.55
C ILE A 153 -9.55 4.87 8.09
N ALA A 154 -9.54 6.15 8.41
CA ALA A 154 -8.35 6.86 8.90
C ALA A 154 -8.77 8.16 9.58
N ASP A 155 -8.07 8.55 10.64
CA ASP A 155 -8.29 9.82 11.32
C ASP A 155 -7.01 10.40 11.92
N SER A 156 -7.08 11.67 12.36
CA SER A 156 -5.96 12.38 12.98
C SER A 156 -5.65 11.89 14.40
N LYS A 157 -6.60 11.30 15.10
CA LYS A 157 -6.40 10.81 16.48
C LYS A 157 -5.57 9.53 16.51
N THR A 158 -5.73 8.70 15.47
CA THR A 158 -4.97 7.46 15.31
C THR A 158 -3.67 7.65 14.51
N PHE A 159 -3.35 8.89 14.11
CA PHE A 159 -2.21 9.22 13.25
C PHE A 159 -2.17 8.43 11.94
N THR A 160 -3.35 8.11 11.40
CA THR A 160 -3.49 7.38 10.13
C THR A 160 -3.89 8.30 8.99
N ASN A 161 -4.32 9.53 9.28
CA ASN A 161 -4.50 10.60 8.29
C ASN A 161 -4.41 11.97 8.99
N PRO A 162 -3.30 12.70 8.83
CA PRO A 162 -2.15 12.45 7.95
C PRO A 162 -1.36 11.21 8.35
N ALA A 163 -0.90 10.46 7.35
CA ALA A 163 -0.13 9.24 7.55
C ALA A 163 1.38 9.52 7.42
N PRO A 164 2.20 9.15 8.41
CA PRO A 164 3.65 9.26 8.29
C PRO A 164 4.17 8.27 7.25
N VAL A 165 5.02 8.76 6.36
CA VAL A 165 5.67 7.91 5.36
C VAL A 165 6.72 7.03 6.04
N ARG A 166 6.57 5.71 5.88
CA ARG A 166 7.52 4.72 6.37
C ARG A 166 8.10 3.93 5.23
N TRP A 167 9.42 3.90 5.15
CA TRP A 167 10.13 3.22 4.06
C TRP A 167 9.63 3.65 2.65
N GLY A 168 9.33 4.94 2.52
CA GLY A 168 8.90 5.58 1.27
C GLY A 168 7.42 5.47 0.95
N THR A 169 6.61 4.77 1.75
CA THR A 169 5.19 4.54 1.52
C THR A 169 4.32 4.92 2.71
N ALA A 170 3.05 5.20 2.45
CA ALA A 170 2.00 5.39 3.44
C ALA A 170 0.71 4.73 2.92
N PRO A 171 0.14 3.75 3.63
CA PRO A 171 -1.13 3.13 3.27
C PRO A 171 -2.31 3.88 3.87
N VAL A 172 -3.48 3.74 3.23
CA VAL A 172 -4.78 4.11 3.77
C VAL A 172 -5.83 3.06 3.38
N LEU A 173 -6.80 2.83 4.23
CA LEU A 173 -7.92 1.96 3.94
C LEU A 173 -9.11 2.78 3.42
N VAL A 174 -9.68 2.32 2.33
CA VAL A 174 -10.90 2.87 1.71
C VAL A 174 -12.00 1.84 1.85
N ARG A 175 -13.15 2.25 2.38
CA ARG A 175 -14.36 1.42 2.46
C ARG A 175 -15.40 1.94 1.48
N SER A 176 -16.04 1.03 0.75
CA SER A 176 -17.17 1.37 -0.12
C SER A 176 -18.41 1.73 0.70
N SER A 177 -19.30 2.55 0.11
CA SER A 177 -20.67 2.71 0.59
C SER A 177 -21.60 1.64 -0.01
N THR A 178 -22.90 1.76 0.23
CA THR A 178 -23.91 0.94 -0.41
C THR A 178 -24.38 1.50 -1.75
N VAL A 179 -23.92 2.70 -2.13
CA VAL A 179 -24.23 3.35 -3.39
C VAL A 179 -23.12 3.10 -4.39
N PRO A 180 -23.38 2.54 -5.57
CA PRO A 180 -22.37 2.37 -6.61
C PRO A 180 -21.96 3.70 -7.23
N GLY A 181 -20.72 3.80 -7.71
CA GLY A 181 -20.17 4.99 -8.34
C GLY A 181 -18.66 4.99 -8.38
N GLU A 182 -18.05 6.13 -8.56
CA GLU A 182 -16.60 6.29 -8.57
C GLU A 182 -16.13 6.90 -7.25
N ILE A 183 -15.22 6.22 -6.57
CA ILE A 183 -14.50 6.75 -5.41
C ILE A 183 -13.21 7.34 -5.91
N LYS A 184 -12.98 8.63 -5.68
CA LYS A 184 -11.76 9.32 -6.01
C LYS A 184 -10.94 9.55 -4.75
N VAL A 185 -9.75 8.96 -4.70
CA VAL A 185 -8.78 9.13 -3.62
C VAL A 185 -7.67 10.04 -4.10
N ARG A 186 -7.39 11.09 -3.35
CA ARG A 186 -6.27 12.01 -3.59
C ARG A 186 -5.26 11.92 -2.46
N ALA A 187 -3.98 11.88 -2.81
CA ALA A 187 -2.87 11.91 -1.87
C ALA A 187 -2.02 13.16 -2.10
N SER A 188 -1.73 13.88 -1.01
CA SER A 188 -0.89 15.10 -1.04
C SER A 188 0.02 15.13 0.20
N VAL A 189 1.15 15.85 0.13
CA VAL A 189 1.96 16.12 1.32
C VAL A 189 1.42 17.33 2.07
N ILE A 190 1.51 17.33 3.41
CA ILE A 190 0.98 18.41 4.26
C ILE A 190 1.71 19.74 3.99
N TRP A 191 3.04 19.70 3.97
CA TRP A 191 3.85 20.90 3.82
C TRP A 191 4.12 21.19 2.36
N GLN A 192 3.60 22.31 1.89
CA GLN A 192 3.81 22.77 0.52
C GLN A 192 4.94 23.79 0.44
N GLY A 193 5.81 23.64 -0.56
CA GLY A 193 6.92 24.53 -0.84
C GLY A 193 7.43 24.37 -2.26
N LYS A 194 8.48 25.10 -2.63
CA LYS A 194 9.06 25.13 -3.99
C LYS A 194 9.38 23.74 -4.59
N HIS A 195 9.52 22.72 -3.75
CA HIS A 195 9.93 21.37 -4.15
C HIS A 195 8.98 20.30 -3.61
N THR A 196 7.73 20.68 -3.40
CA THR A 196 6.68 19.76 -2.98
C THR A 196 6.44 18.70 -4.05
N PRO A 197 6.40 17.41 -3.68
CA PRO A 197 5.95 16.37 -4.60
C PRO A 197 4.54 16.65 -5.12
N VAL A 198 4.34 16.46 -6.41
CA VAL A 198 3.02 16.62 -7.03
C VAL A 198 2.06 15.59 -6.46
N SER A 199 0.85 16.01 -6.10
CA SER A 199 -0.23 15.15 -5.62
C SER A 199 -0.64 14.13 -6.68
N ALA A 200 -1.18 13.00 -6.23
CA ALA A 200 -1.72 11.95 -7.11
C ALA A 200 -3.18 11.69 -6.81
N GLU A 201 -3.90 11.19 -7.80
CA GLU A 201 -5.29 10.78 -7.71
C GLU A 201 -5.45 9.36 -8.22
N LEU A 202 -6.34 8.59 -7.58
CA LEU A 202 -6.74 7.24 -7.96
C LEU A 202 -8.25 7.17 -8.00
N ILE A 203 -8.81 6.66 -9.10
CA ILE A 203 -10.24 6.41 -9.25
C ILE A 203 -10.49 4.93 -9.03
N ILE A 204 -11.40 4.61 -8.11
CA ILE A 204 -11.82 3.26 -7.77
C ILE A 204 -13.31 3.14 -8.13
N PRO A 205 -13.66 2.47 -9.24
CA PRO A 205 -15.05 2.23 -9.59
C PRO A 205 -15.68 1.24 -8.61
N THR A 206 -16.91 1.53 -8.20
CA THR A 206 -17.71 0.61 -7.40
C THR A 206 -18.93 0.16 -8.18
N TYR A 207 -19.29 -1.11 -8.05
CA TYR A 207 -20.41 -1.72 -8.75
C TYR A 207 -21.46 -2.23 -7.76
N GLN A 208 -22.70 -2.30 -8.24
CA GLN A 208 -23.84 -2.74 -7.43
C GLN A 208 -23.58 -4.12 -6.85
N ALA A 209 -23.76 -4.26 -5.55
CA ALA A 209 -23.72 -5.55 -4.87
C ALA A 209 -25.12 -6.20 -4.88
N GLU A 210 -25.16 -7.53 -5.04
CA GLU A 210 -26.41 -8.29 -4.92
C GLU A 210 -26.97 -8.24 -3.50
N HIS A 211 -26.06 -8.23 -2.50
CA HIS A 211 -26.42 -8.17 -1.08
C HIS A 211 -25.65 -7.06 -0.38
N ILE A 212 -26.35 -6.26 0.41
CA ILE A 212 -25.76 -5.26 1.29
C ILE A 212 -25.42 -5.95 2.61
N LEU A 213 -24.12 -6.03 2.91
CA LEU A 213 -23.60 -6.68 4.13
C LEU A 213 -23.58 -5.74 5.33
N LEU A 214 -23.31 -4.46 5.09
CA LEU A 214 -23.29 -3.42 6.10
C LEU A 214 -23.80 -2.12 5.50
N ALA A 215 -24.72 -1.46 6.20
CA ALA A 215 -25.19 -0.14 5.81
C ALA A 215 -25.41 0.73 7.04
N ASP A 216 -24.99 1.98 6.96
CA ASP A 216 -25.35 3.01 7.92
C ASP A 216 -26.82 3.40 7.77
N LYS A 217 -27.42 3.89 8.86
CA LYS A 217 -28.81 4.37 8.84
C LYS A 217 -29.04 5.44 7.78
N LYS A 218 -28.08 6.35 7.59
CA LYS A 218 -28.14 7.40 6.57
C LYS A 218 -28.08 6.85 5.14
N GLU A 219 -27.27 5.83 4.89
CA GLU A 219 -27.17 5.17 3.59
C GLU A 219 -28.46 4.40 3.25
N LEU A 220 -29.07 3.74 4.23
CA LEU A 220 -30.38 3.11 4.07
C LEU A 220 -31.49 4.12 3.74
N GLU A 221 -31.48 5.29 4.38
CA GLU A 221 -32.44 6.35 4.09
C GLU A 221 -32.25 6.90 2.66
N GLN A 222 -31.01 7.05 2.19
CA GLN A 222 -30.69 7.46 0.82
C GLN A 222 -31.13 6.41 -0.22
N LEU A 223 -30.85 5.12 0.02
CA LEU A 223 -31.30 4.03 -0.85
C LEU A 223 -32.82 4.00 -0.99
N ASN A 224 -33.54 4.18 0.12
CA ASN A 224 -35.01 4.23 0.12
C ASN A 224 -35.55 5.45 -0.64
N SER A 225 -34.85 6.57 -0.61
CA SER A 225 -35.25 7.79 -1.33
C SER A 225 -35.03 7.70 -2.85
N VAL A 226 -33.97 7.00 -3.28
CA VAL A 226 -33.61 6.83 -4.70
C VAL A 226 -34.45 5.76 -5.38
N SER A 227 -34.77 4.68 -4.68
CA SER A 227 -35.47 3.51 -5.27
C SER A 227 -36.97 3.69 -5.39
N GLY A 228 -37.57 4.71 -4.79
CA GLY A 228 -39.03 4.90 -4.77
C GLY A 228 -39.82 3.74 -4.15
N GLN A 229 -39.11 2.73 -3.65
CA GLN A 229 -39.75 1.59 -2.97
C GLN A 229 -40.01 1.96 -1.51
N LYS A 230 -41.28 2.01 -1.15
CA LYS A 230 -41.68 2.01 0.27
C LYS A 230 -40.96 0.87 0.95
N ALA A 231 -40.19 1.19 1.98
CA ALA A 231 -39.50 0.19 2.78
C ALA A 231 -40.46 -0.96 3.11
N MET A 232 -40.06 -2.18 2.80
CA MET A 232 -40.65 -3.40 3.36
C MET A 232 -40.35 -3.41 4.88
N SER A 233 -40.99 -2.50 5.61
CA SER A 233 -40.80 -2.35 7.06
C SER A 233 -41.79 -3.18 7.87
N THR A 234 -42.64 -4.04 7.25
CA THR A 234 -43.78 -4.64 7.95
C THR A 234 -43.58 -6.10 8.35
N ASP A 235 -42.62 -6.83 7.77
CA ASP A 235 -42.57 -8.29 8.05
C ASP A 235 -41.47 -8.76 9.02
N PHE A 236 -40.63 -7.89 9.51
CA PHE A 236 -39.59 -8.26 10.50
C PHE A 236 -39.96 -7.95 11.96
N LYS A 237 -41.16 -7.42 12.23
CA LYS A 237 -41.60 -7.11 13.61
C LYS A 237 -42.06 -8.32 14.42
N GLY A 238 -42.21 -9.50 13.83
CA GLY A 238 -42.88 -10.65 14.46
C GLY A 238 -41.98 -11.55 15.33
N GLN A 239 -40.68 -11.65 15.10
CA GLN A 239 -39.88 -12.69 15.79
C GLN A 239 -38.60 -12.23 16.52
N ASN A 240 -38.05 -11.07 16.25
CA ASN A 240 -36.75 -10.67 16.86
C ASN A 240 -36.84 -9.65 18.01
N GLY A 241 -38.01 -9.07 18.29
CA GLY A 241 -38.19 -8.07 19.35
C GLY A 241 -37.92 -8.61 20.76
N ASN A 242 -38.15 -9.88 21.00
CA ASN A 242 -37.95 -10.50 22.32
C ASN A 242 -36.50 -10.93 22.58
N ASN A 243 -35.74 -11.27 21.53
CA ASN A 243 -34.34 -11.69 21.67
C ASN A 243 -33.40 -10.50 21.89
N LEU A 244 -33.63 -9.36 21.22
CA LEU A 244 -32.81 -8.15 21.44
C LEU A 244 -33.01 -7.56 22.84
N LYS A 245 -34.25 -7.53 23.33
CA LYS A 245 -34.53 -7.07 24.73
C LYS A 245 -33.93 -8.01 25.77
N ARG A 246 -33.84 -9.31 25.48
CA ARG A 246 -33.23 -10.30 26.37
C ARG A 246 -31.69 -10.17 26.37
N GLN A 247 -31.06 -9.93 25.24
CA GLN A 247 -29.60 -9.70 25.15
C GLN A 247 -29.20 -8.38 25.81
N GLN A 248 -29.94 -7.30 25.61
CA GLN A 248 -29.67 -6.01 26.28
C GLN A 248 -29.87 -6.08 27.81
N LYS A 249 -30.80 -6.90 28.29
CA LYS A 249 -31.00 -7.08 29.73
C LYS A 249 -29.90 -7.91 30.38
N VAL A 250 -29.37 -8.92 29.66
CA VAL A 250 -28.21 -9.74 30.09
C VAL A 250 -26.92 -8.93 30.09
N SER A 251 -26.72 -8.07 29.10
CA SER A 251 -25.55 -7.20 29.03
C SER A 251 -25.52 -6.13 30.14
N ARG A 252 -26.67 -5.55 30.48
CA ARG A 252 -26.78 -4.58 31.60
C ARG A 252 -26.63 -5.22 32.98
N SER A 253 -27.05 -6.49 33.17
CA SER A 253 -26.82 -7.19 34.44
C SER A 253 -25.34 -7.55 34.63
N LYS A 254 -24.63 -7.96 33.58
CA LYS A 254 -23.21 -8.24 33.64
C LYS A 254 -22.35 -6.97 33.91
N LEU A 255 -22.71 -5.82 33.32
CA LEU A 255 -22.05 -4.55 33.64
C LEU A 255 -22.19 -4.16 35.12
N LYS A 256 -23.38 -4.30 35.70
CA LYS A 256 -23.63 -4.03 37.12
C LYS A 256 -22.86 -4.97 38.06
N GLU A 257 -22.65 -6.21 37.67
CA GLU A 257 -21.88 -7.18 38.44
C GLU A 257 -20.38 -6.83 38.43
N VAL A 258 -19.86 -6.37 37.29
CA VAL A 258 -18.44 -5.91 37.16
C VAL A 258 -18.20 -4.62 37.96
N GLU A 259 -19.14 -3.65 37.90
CA GLU A 259 -19.05 -2.42 38.70
C GLU A 259 -19.11 -2.70 40.22
N LYS A 260 -19.88 -3.68 40.65
CA LYS A 260 -19.97 -4.08 42.06
C LYS A 260 -18.70 -4.79 42.53
N GLN A 261 -18.06 -5.59 41.69
CA GLN A 261 -16.77 -6.23 42.01
C GLN A 261 -15.62 -5.24 42.08
N GLN A 262 -15.66 -4.12 41.35
CA GLN A 262 -14.64 -3.06 41.45
C GLN A 262 -14.80 -2.19 42.69
N SER A 263 -16.02 -1.99 43.20
CA SER A 263 -16.22 -1.21 44.43
C SER A 263 -15.93 -1.98 45.72
N ASP A 264 -15.78 -3.30 45.67
CA ASP A 264 -15.42 -4.12 46.82
C ASP A 264 -13.88 -4.30 46.97
N PHE A 265 -13.08 -3.66 46.08
CA PHE A 265 -11.62 -3.70 46.09
C PHE A 265 -10.96 -2.31 46.39
N GLU A 266 -11.74 -1.26 46.63
CA GLU A 266 -11.26 0.02 47.22
C GLU A 266 -11.66 0.09 48.71
#